data_271ad21f5e39de68b327fc67f9b415f3
#
_entry.id   271ad21f5e39de68b327fc67f9b415f3
#
_cell.length_a   1.000
_cell.length_b   1.000
_cell.length_c   1.000
_cell.angle_alpha   90.00
_cell.angle_beta   90.00
_cell.angle_gamma   90.00
#
_symmetry.space_group_name_H-M   'P 1'
#
loop_
_entity.id
_entity.type
_entity.pdbx_description
1 polymer ?
#
loop_
_entity_poly.entity_id
_entity_poly.type
_entity_poly.pdbx_seq_one_letter_code
_entity_poly.pdbx_strand_id
1 'polypeptide(L)'
;MQPADLAAVSPQLEIGRIVSAYRAGLFPMELGDAGEDGCGWWSPKTRGVLLPGELKVSKSLRKSMRGMRITWNEAFDDVLVGCADPSRPGAWITDDIKAVYTELARTGWMKSVDVWDRDGELIGGLFGLDLGSVFAGESMFHKETDASKAALVGLVRHMEARCEEGPWLIDAQWSTPHLESLGVSEISELEYAKAVEMRLRGLHTQDFLMQ
;
A
#
# COMPACT_ATOMS: atom_id res chain seq x y z
N MET A 1 13.31 -2.63 9.45
CA MET A 1 12.97 -1.42 10.21
C MET A 1 14.18 -0.97 10.99
N GLN A 2 14.60 0.27 10.85
CA GLN A 2 15.73 0.82 11.59
C GLN A 2 15.22 1.88 12.56
N PRO A 3 15.74 1.97 13.81
CA PRO A 3 15.33 3.01 14.76
C PRO A 3 15.48 4.44 14.20
N ALA A 4 16.40 4.64 13.25
CA ALA A 4 16.64 5.92 12.60
C ALA A 4 15.53 6.36 11.64
N ASP A 5 14.58 5.48 11.29
CA ASP A 5 13.44 5.76 10.42
C ASP A 5 12.20 6.22 11.19
N LEU A 6 12.19 6.13 12.52
CA LEU A 6 11.11 6.59 13.37
C LEU A 6 11.16 8.12 13.49
N ALA A 7 10.15 8.79 12.96
CA ALA A 7 10.06 10.25 12.93
C ALA A 7 9.31 10.83 14.13
N ALA A 8 8.25 10.14 14.60
CA ALA A 8 7.42 10.58 15.71
C ALA A 8 6.67 9.41 16.35
N VAL A 9 6.10 9.64 17.53
CA VAL A 9 5.21 8.71 18.22
C VAL A 9 3.94 9.46 18.62
N SER A 10 2.80 8.80 18.53
CA SER A 10 1.51 9.30 19.01
C SER A 10 0.81 8.24 19.86
N PRO A 11 0.02 8.64 20.88
CA PRO A 11 -0.67 7.68 21.75
C PRO A 11 -1.67 6.81 21.01
N GLN A 12 -2.23 7.32 19.92
CA GLN A 12 -3.21 6.62 19.09
C GLN A 12 -3.18 7.13 17.65
N LEU A 13 -3.75 6.34 16.74
CA LEU A 13 -3.86 6.69 15.32
C LEU A 13 -5.10 7.55 15.10
N GLU A 14 -4.90 8.85 14.80
CA GLU A 14 -5.99 9.79 14.55
C GLU A 14 -6.31 9.85 13.04
N ILE A 15 -7.53 9.46 12.64
CA ILE A 15 -8.00 9.43 11.24
C ILE A 15 -7.73 10.75 10.53
N GLY A 16 -8.03 11.88 11.16
CA GLY A 16 -7.88 13.23 10.57
C GLY A 16 -6.43 13.61 10.23
N ARG A 17 -5.44 12.90 10.77
CA ARG A 17 -4.01 13.16 10.53
C ARG A 17 -3.38 12.23 9.51
N ILE A 18 -3.99 11.06 9.25
CA ILE A 18 -3.39 10.01 8.43
C ILE A 18 -3.08 10.49 7.03
N VAL A 19 -4.08 11.03 6.32
CA VAL A 19 -3.91 11.48 4.94
C VAL A 19 -2.82 12.57 4.84
N SER A 20 -2.80 13.51 5.79
CA SER A 20 -1.77 14.56 5.84
C SER A 20 -0.39 13.99 6.12
N ALA A 21 -0.27 12.97 6.97
CA ALA A 21 0.98 12.29 7.27
C ALA A 21 1.54 11.59 6.03
N TYR A 22 0.71 10.82 5.31
CA TYR A 22 1.14 10.18 4.06
C TYR A 22 1.58 11.18 2.99
N ARG A 23 0.88 12.32 2.87
CA ARG A 23 1.31 13.42 1.97
C ARG A 23 2.65 14.03 2.38
N ALA A 24 3.00 13.97 3.65
CA ALA A 24 4.29 14.39 4.18
C ALA A 24 5.36 13.27 4.16
N GLY A 25 5.05 12.09 3.60
CA GLY A 25 5.96 10.96 3.53
C GLY A 25 6.01 10.09 4.78
N LEU A 26 5.13 10.35 5.76
CA LEU A 26 5.04 9.56 6.99
C LEU A 26 3.95 8.49 6.84
N PHE A 27 4.19 7.31 7.43
CA PHE A 27 3.17 6.26 7.52
C PHE A 27 3.14 5.67 8.93
N PRO A 28 1.99 5.19 9.41
CA PRO A 28 1.85 4.65 10.74
C PRO A 28 2.22 3.17 10.77
N MET A 29 2.81 2.74 11.87
CA MET A 29 2.98 1.33 12.19
C MET A 29 3.12 1.19 13.69
N GLU A 30 2.69 0.06 14.24
CA GLU A 30 2.83 -0.24 15.67
C GLU A 30 4.30 -0.23 16.10
N LEU A 31 4.57 0.21 17.33
CA LEU A 31 5.93 0.32 17.87
C LEU A 31 6.55 -1.04 18.22
N GLY A 32 5.76 -2.13 18.16
CA GLY A 32 6.21 -3.50 18.45
C GLY A 32 6.47 -3.75 19.92
N ASP A 33 7.27 -4.79 20.22
CA ASP A 33 7.55 -5.27 21.58
C ASP A 33 8.31 -4.28 22.51
N ALA A 34 8.50 -3.04 22.10
CA ALA A 34 9.18 -2.01 22.89
C ALA A 34 8.41 -1.61 24.15
N GLY A 35 7.20 -2.17 24.37
CA GLY A 35 6.39 -1.92 25.58
C GLY A 35 5.85 -0.49 25.68
N GLU A 36 5.93 0.28 24.61
CA GLU A 36 5.34 1.60 24.53
C GLU A 36 3.98 1.48 23.85
N ASP A 37 2.92 1.84 24.58
CA ASP A 37 1.59 2.01 24.01
C ASP A 37 1.63 3.16 23.00
N GLY A 38 1.20 2.91 21.76
CA GLY A 38 1.11 3.98 20.75
C GLY A 38 1.42 3.55 19.33
N CYS A 39 1.33 4.51 18.44
CA CYS A 39 1.62 4.37 17.02
C CYS A 39 2.90 5.13 16.66
N GLY A 40 3.84 4.45 16.01
CA GLY A 40 5.02 5.06 15.40
C GLY A 40 4.69 5.65 14.02
N TRP A 41 5.25 6.83 13.74
CA TRP A 41 5.23 7.46 12.42
C TRP A 41 6.61 7.33 11.81
N TRP A 42 6.67 6.69 10.65
CA TRP A 42 7.93 6.27 10.06
C TRP A 42 8.22 7.01 8.76
N SER A 43 9.48 7.39 8.54
CA SER A 43 9.99 7.95 7.29
C SER A 43 11.36 7.32 6.98
N PRO A 44 11.42 6.25 6.18
CA PRO A 44 12.68 5.63 5.82
C PRO A 44 13.60 6.57 5.06
N LYS A 45 14.88 6.59 5.42
CA LYS A 45 15.91 7.35 4.69
C LYS A 45 16.10 6.86 3.26
N THR A 46 15.79 5.58 3.04
CA THR A 46 15.77 4.95 1.72
C THR A 46 14.38 4.34 1.51
N ARG A 47 13.63 4.89 0.56
CA ARG A 47 12.24 4.53 0.29
C ARG A 47 12.11 3.57 -0.88
N GLY A 48 11.48 2.42 -0.67
CA GLY A 48 11.11 1.49 -1.74
C GLY A 48 9.94 2.04 -2.55
N VAL A 49 10.12 2.19 -3.85
CA VAL A 49 9.09 2.70 -4.76
C VAL A 49 9.01 1.89 -6.04
N LEU A 50 7.84 1.87 -6.66
CA LEU A 50 7.65 1.36 -8.01
C LEU A 50 7.15 2.49 -8.89
N LEU A 51 7.86 2.74 -9.99
CA LEU A 51 7.59 3.83 -10.93
C LEU A 51 7.08 3.30 -12.28
N PRO A 52 6.50 4.14 -13.15
CA PRO A 52 6.06 3.75 -14.48
C PRO A 52 7.13 3.02 -15.27
N GLY A 53 6.76 1.86 -15.84
CA GLY A 53 7.65 1.04 -16.66
C GLY A 53 8.63 0.14 -15.90
N GLU A 54 8.71 0.20 -14.58
CA GLU A 54 9.66 -0.60 -13.80
C GLU A 54 9.14 -1.99 -13.40
N LEU A 55 7.81 -2.24 -13.48
CA LEU A 55 7.22 -3.51 -13.10
C LEU A 55 7.80 -4.69 -13.89
N LYS A 56 8.34 -5.67 -13.19
CA LYS A 56 8.88 -6.91 -13.77
C LYS A 56 7.89 -8.06 -13.62
N VAL A 57 7.31 -8.50 -14.72
CA VAL A 57 6.37 -9.64 -14.76
C VAL A 57 7.03 -10.83 -15.43
N SER A 58 7.36 -11.87 -14.65
CA SER A 58 7.99 -13.10 -15.18
C SER A 58 7.02 -13.91 -16.06
N LYS A 59 7.57 -14.83 -16.88
CA LYS A 59 6.74 -15.75 -17.68
C LYS A 59 5.89 -16.67 -16.80
N SER A 60 6.42 -17.11 -15.64
CA SER A 60 5.69 -17.92 -14.67
C SER A 60 4.51 -17.15 -14.06
N LEU A 61 4.75 -15.92 -13.60
CA LEU A 61 3.68 -15.06 -13.07
C LEU A 61 2.55 -14.83 -14.09
N ARG A 62 2.91 -14.51 -15.35
CA ARG A 62 1.90 -14.37 -16.43
C ARG A 62 1.09 -15.66 -16.65
N LYS A 63 1.71 -16.83 -16.44
CA LYS A 63 1.02 -18.13 -16.55
C LYS A 63 0.06 -18.33 -15.36
N SER A 64 0.51 -18.08 -14.14
CA SER A 64 -0.30 -18.18 -12.91
C SER A 64 -1.54 -17.28 -13.01
N MET A 65 -1.37 -16.04 -13.45
CA MET A 65 -2.45 -15.05 -13.56
C MET A 65 -3.57 -15.42 -14.54
N ARG A 66 -3.38 -16.38 -15.46
CA ARG A 66 -4.42 -16.77 -16.43
C ARG A 66 -5.68 -17.38 -15.79
N GLY A 67 -5.56 -17.88 -14.57
CA GLY A 67 -6.67 -18.43 -13.80
C GLY A 67 -7.23 -17.49 -12.75
N MET A 68 -6.70 -16.27 -12.67
CA MET A 68 -7.06 -15.29 -11.64
C MET A 68 -7.91 -14.17 -12.22
N ARG A 69 -8.95 -13.77 -11.51
CA ARG A 69 -9.70 -12.53 -11.74
C ARG A 69 -9.14 -11.47 -10.79
N ILE A 70 -8.84 -10.29 -11.30
CA ILE A 70 -8.30 -9.17 -10.50
C ILE A 70 -9.32 -8.05 -10.55
N THR A 71 -9.69 -7.53 -9.39
CA THR A 71 -10.67 -6.46 -9.23
C THR A 71 -10.11 -5.29 -8.42
N TRP A 72 -10.77 -4.15 -8.52
CA TRP A 72 -10.44 -2.95 -7.78
C TRP A 72 -11.50 -2.66 -6.74
N ASN A 73 -11.13 -2.75 -5.46
CA ASN A 73 -11.93 -2.34 -4.31
C ASN A 73 -13.33 -3.00 -4.22
N GLU A 74 -13.45 -4.29 -4.64
CA GLU A 74 -14.69 -5.06 -4.48
C GLU A 74 -14.79 -5.73 -3.10
N ALA A 75 -13.64 -6.05 -2.46
CA ALA A 75 -13.58 -6.82 -1.22
C ALA A 75 -12.56 -6.25 -0.21
N PHE A 76 -12.60 -4.93 0.02
CA PHE A 76 -11.63 -4.25 0.90
C PHE A 76 -11.55 -4.90 2.28
N ASP A 77 -12.69 -5.14 2.93
CA ASP A 77 -12.73 -5.69 4.30
C ASP A 77 -12.12 -7.10 4.35
N ASP A 78 -12.39 -7.95 3.35
CA ASP A 78 -11.82 -9.31 3.28
C ASP A 78 -10.31 -9.27 3.00
N VAL A 79 -9.85 -8.35 2.16
CA VAL A 79 -8.42 -8.13 1.91
C VAL A 79 -7.73 -7.63 3.18
N LEU A 80 -8.33 -6.69 3.91
CA LEU A 80 -7.80 -6.20 5.18
C LEU A 80 -7.71 -7.32 6.22
N VAL A 81 -8.73 -8.17 6.33
CA VAL A 81 -8.72 -9.36 7.21
C VAL A 81 -7.61 -10.33 6.81
N GLY A 82 -7.45 -10.61 5.50
CA GLY A 82 -6.36 -11.47 5.01
C GLY A 82 -4.97 -10.92 5.30
N CYS A 83 -4.81 -9.60 5.24
CA CYS A 83 -3.56 -8.92 5.59
C CYS A 83 -3.30 -8.89 7.11
N ALA A 84 -4.34 -8.81 7.92
CA ALA A 84 -4.28 -8.74 9.38
C ALA A 84 -4.20 -10.11 10.08
N ASP A 85 -4.10 -11.22 9.34
CA ASP A 85 -3.99 -12.56 9.92
C ASP A 85 -2.76 -12.64 10.85
N PRO A 86 -2.97 -12.87 12.17
CA PRO A 86 -1.88 -12.87 13.15
C PRO A 86 -0.92 -14.07 13.00
N SER A 87 -1.29 -15.09 12.23
CA SER A 87 -0.40 -16.23 11.94
C SER A 87 0.69 -15.88 10.91
N ARG A 88 0.57 -14.75 10.23
CA ARG A 88 1.54 -14.32 9.21
C ARG A 88 2.82 -13.79 9.86
N PRO A 89 4.01 -14.14 9.34
CA PRO A 89 5.26 -13.56 9.81
C PRO A 89 5.24 -12.03 9.67
N GLY A 90 5.54 -11.32 10.76
CA GLY A 90 5.56 -9.85 10.76
C GLY A 90 4.17 -9.21 10.74
N ALA A 91 3.14 -9.89 11.24
CA ALA A 91 1.82 -9.31 11.45
C ALA A 91 1.93 -8.07 12.36
N TRP A 92 1.41 -6.93 11.89
CA TRP A 92 1.48 -5.64 12.60
C TRP A 92 0.13 -4.91 12.65
N ILE A 93 -0.85 -5.42 11.92
CA ILE A 93 -2.18 -4.79 11.81
C ILE A 93 -3.03 -5.25 13.00
N THR A 94 -3.14 -4.39 14.00
CA THR A 94 -3.97 -4.61 15.20
C THR A 94 -5.44 -4.29 14.93
N ASP A 95 -6.32 -4.61 15.89
CA ASP A 95 -7.75 -4.30 15.79
C ASP A 95 -8.01 -2.79 15.71
N ASP A 96 -7.22 -1.99 16.40
CA ASP A 96 -7.30 -0.51 16.36
C ASP A 96 -6.92 0.01 14.96
N ILE A 97 -5.84 -0.50 14.37
CA ILE A 97 -5.43 -0.15 13.01
C ILE A 97 -6.49 -0.58 12.00
N LYS A 98 -7.06 -1.79 12.14
CA LYS A 98 -8.17 -2.26 11.28
C LYS A 98 -9.37 -1.32 11.34
N ALA A 99 -9.79 -0.91 12.54
CA ALA A 99 -10.92 0.00 12.70
C ALA A 99 -10.69 1.33 11.97
N VAL A 100 -9.49 1.90 12.11
CA VAL A 100 -9.11 3.15 11.44
C VAL A 100 -9.05 2.98 9.92
N TYR A 101 -8.48 1.90 9.41
CA TYR A 101 -8.37 1.65 7.96
C TYR A 101 -9.73 1.33 7.33
N THR A 102 -10.63 0.64 8.05
CA THR A 102 -12.03 0.46 7.60
C THR A 102 -12.75 1.79 7.47
N GLU A 103 -12.56 2.71 8.41
CA GLU A 103 -13.18 4.05 8.30
C GLU A 103 -12.58 4.88 7.16
N LEU A 104 -11.26 4.81 6.94
CA LEU A 104 -10.62 5.43 5.79
C LEU A 104 -11.09 4.84 4.45
N ALA A 105 -11.43 3.56 4.41
CA ALA A 105 -12.03 2.94 3.23
C ALA A 105 -13.45 3.46 2.97
N ARG A 106 -14.26 3.65 4.00
CA ARG A 106 -15.60 4.23 3.89
C ARG A 106 -15.58 5.67 3.37
N THR A 107 -14.54 6.42 3.73
CA THR A 107 -14.32 7.79 3.23
C THR A 107 -13.55 7.85 1.90
N GLY A 108 -13.26 6.69 1.31
CA GLY A 108 -12.68 6.59 -0.03
C GLY A 108 -11.16 6.66 -0.11
N TRP A 109 -10.45 6.84 1.02
CA TRP A 109 -9.00 6.97 1.03
C TRP A 109 -8.25 5.64 0.95
N MET A 110 -8.77 4.58 1.58
CA MET A 110 -8.20 3.25 1.47
C MET A 110 -8.87 2.47 0.35
N LYS A 111 -8.08 1.75 -0.43
CA LYS A 111 -8.50 0.93 -1.57
C LYS A 111 -7.78 -0.41 -1.55
N SER A 112 -8.43 -1.41 -2.15
CA SER A 112 -7.85 -2.73 -2.33
C SER A 112 -7.70 -3.12 -3.80
N VAL A 113 -6.81 -4.07 -4.05
CA VAL A 113 -6.80 -4.90 -5.25
C VAL A 113 -7.03 -6.33 -4.81
N ASP A 114 -8.09 -6.92 -5.32
CA ASP A 114 -8.57 -8.21 -4.88
C ASP A 114 -8.26 -9.25 -5.95
N VAL A 115 -7.79 -10.43 -5.55
CA VAL A 115 -7.44 -11.50 -6.46
C VAL A 115 -8.26 -12.74 -6.15
N TRP A 116 -9.00 -13.20 -7.14
CA TRP A 116 -9.95 -14.31 -7.07
C TRP A 116 -9.50 -15.46 -7.94
N ASP A 117 -9.79 -16.67 -7.51
CA ASP A 117 -9.67 -17.85 -8.35
C ASP A 117 -10.86 -18.02 -9.32
N ARG A 118 -10.92 -19.18 -9.99
CA ARG A 118 -11.97 -19.50 -10.95
C ARG A 118 -13.32 -19.80 -10.29
N ASP A 119 -13.30 -20.20 -9.04
CA ASP A 119 -14.49 -20.55 -8.26
C ASP A 119 -15.06 -19.32 -7.54
N GLY A 120 -14.37 -18.17 -7.63
CA GLY A 120 -14.76 -16.91 -7.03
C GLY A 120 -14.30 -16.75 -5.58
N GLU A 121 -13.36 -17.57 -5.12
CA GLU A 121 -12.77 -17.46 -3.80
C GLU A 121 -11.66 -16.41 -3.78
N LEU A 122 -11.61 -15.58 -2.73
CA LEU A 122 -10.55 -14.59 -2.54
C LEU A 122 -9.25 -15.30 -2.13
N ILE A 123 -8.28 -15.33 -3.04
CA ILE A 123 -7.01 -16.04 -2.88
C ILE A 123 -5.79 -15.14 -2.61
N GLY A 124 -5.98 -13.84 -2.67
CA GLY A 124 -4.96 -12.85 -2.36
C GLY A 124 -5.42 -11.44 -2.61
N GLY A 125 -4.57 -10.49 -2.27
CA GLY A 125 -4.86 -9.08 -2.48
C GLY A 125 -3.79 -8.20 -1.84
N LEU A 126 -3.94 -6.91 -2.08
CA LEU A 126 -3.22 -5.85 -1.39
C LEU A 126 -4.17 -4.70 -1.08
N PHE A 127 -3.83 -3.90 -0.10
CA PHE A 127 -4.53 -2.64 0.14
C PHE A 127 -3.55 -1.51 0.45
N GLY A 128 -4.02 -0.29 0.34
CA GLY A 128 -3.24 0.90 0.63
C GLY A 128 -4.04 2.18 0.57
N LEU A 129 -3.36 3.29 0.86
CA LEU A 129 -3.94 4.62 0.82
C LEU A 129 -3.77 5.22 -0.59
N ASP A 130 -4.89 5.60 -1.18
CA ASP A 130 -4.96 6.16 -2.53
C ASP A 130 -4.97 7.69 -2.48
N LEU A 131 -3.89 8.30 -2.94
CA LEU A 131 -3.74 9.75 -3.09
C LEU A 131 -3.83 10.21 -4.56
N GLY A 132 -4.48 9.44 -5.40
CA GLY A 132 -4.58 9.74 -6.82
C GLY A 132 -3.40 9.20 -7.62
N SER A 133 -2.41 10.01 -7.91
CA SER A 133 -1.19 9.60 -8.61
C SER A 133 -0.10 9.03 -7.69
N VAL A 134 -0.36 8.93 -6.39
CA VAL A 134 0.46 8.20 -5.41
C VAL A 134 -0.41 7.18 -4.71
N PHE A 135 0.02 5.92 -4.68
CA PHE A 135 -0.62 4.85 -3.91
C PHE A 135 0.38 4.34 -2.87
N ALA A 136 0.08 4.53 -1.59
CA ALA A 136 0.88 3.98 -0.50
C ALA A 136 0.38 2.57 -0.15
N GLY A 137 1.13 1.54 -0.59
CA GLY A 137 0.79 0.14 -0.31
C GLY A 137 1.09 -0.21 1.15
N GLU A 138 0.09 -0.70 1.87
CA GLU A 138 0.21 -1.01 3.30
C GLU A 138 0.59 -2.46 3.55
N SER A 139 -0.13 -3.37 2.93
CA SER A 139 0.10 -4.79 3.09
C SER A 139 -0.46 -5.57 1.92
N MET A 140 0.05 -6.79 1.75
CA MET A 140 -0.47 -7.76 0.78
C MET A 140 -0.49 -9.15 1.41
N PHE A 141 -1.44 -9.98 0.98
CA PHE A 141 -1.52 -11.38 1.39
C PHE A 141 -1.75 -12.30 0.19
N HIS A 142 -1.50 -13.58 0.38
CA HIS A 142 -1.85 -14.61 -0.58
C HIS A 142 -2.17 -15.93 0.14
N LYS A 143 -3.19 -16.61 -0.33
CA LYS A 143 -3.50 -18.02 0.00
C LYS A 143 -2.94 -18.94 -1.07
N GLU A 144 -2.83 -18.46 -2.31
CA GLU A 144 -2.27 -19.19 -3.44
C GLU A 144 -1.02 -18.52 -3.99
N THR A 145 -0.12 -19.34 -4.55
CA THR A 145 1.14 -18.87 -5.16
C THR A 145 0.89 -17.76 -6.18
N ASP A 146 1.69 -16.70 -6.11
CA ASP A 146 1.65 -15.54 -7.01
C ASP A 146 0.43 -14.62 -6.86
N ALA A 147 -0.56 -14.91 -6.00
CA ALA A 147 -1.76 -14.07 -5.88
C ALA A 147 -1.43 -12.63 -5.40
N SER A 148 -0.54 -12.45 -4.42
CA SER A 148 -0.12 -11.10 -4.01
C SER A 148 0.67 -10.36 -5.10
N LYS A 149 1.46 -11.08 -5.91
CA LYS A 149 2.13 -10.48 -7.07
C LYS A 149 1.13 -10.08 -8.15
N ALA A 150 0.09 -10.90 -8.37
CA ALA A 150 -1.00 -10.58 -9.28
C ALA A 150 -1.75 -9.32 -8.84
N ALA A 151 -1.95 -9.13 -7.52
CA ALA A 151 -2.51 -7.92 -6.96
C ALA A 151 -1.66 -6.68 -7.31
N LEU A 152 -0.32 -6.75 -7.16
CA LEU A 152 0.57 -5.64 -7.55
C LEU A 152 0.50 -5.36 -9.06
N VAL A 153 0.43 -6.39 -9.91
CA VAL A 153 0.22 -6.20 -11.36
C VAL A 153 -1.12 -5.50 -11.63
N GLY A 154 -2.17 -5.87 -10.90
CA GLY A 154 -3.48 -5.21 -10.97
C GLY A 154 -3.42 -3.74 -10.58
N LEU A 155 -2.73 -3.42 -9.48
CA LEU A 155 -2.52 -2.06 -9.03
C LEU A 155 -1.80 -1.22 -10.09
N VAL A 156 -0.68 -1.72 -10.63
CA VAL A 156 0.07 -1.01 -11.69
C VAL A 156 -0.83 -0.72 -12.89
N ARG A 157 -1.60 -1.70 -13.38
CA ARG A 157 -2.54 -1.49 -14.49
C ARG A 157 -3.60 -0.44 -14.18
N HIS A 158 -4.09 -0.43 -12.93
CA HIS A 158 -5.05 0.59 -12.50
C HIS A 158 -4.40 1.99 -12.51
N MET A 159 -3.19 2.14 -11.97
CA MET A 159 -2.45 3.40 -11.97
C MET A 159 -2.12 3.90 -13.38
N GLU A 160 -1.70 3.01 -14.28
CA GLU A 160 -1.44 3.31 -15.70
C GLU A 160 -2.70 3.82 -16.40
N ALA A 161 -3.82 3.11 -16.24
CA ALA A 161 -5.09 3.50 -16.85
C ALA A 161 -5.64 4.83 -16.31
N ARG A 162 -5.49 5.07 -15.01
CA ARG A 162 -5.99 6.28 -14.34
C ARG A 162 -5.15 7.52 -14.67
N CYS A 163 -3.85 7.37 -14.73
CA CYS A 163 -2.92 8.51 -14.89
C CYS A 163 -2.59 8.82 -16.35
N GLU A 164 -3.17 8.12 -17.34
CA GLU A 164 -3.01 8.37 -18.77
C GLU A 164 -1.55 8.67 -19.17
N GLU A 165 -0.62 7.79 -18.81
CA GLU A 165 0.84 7.96 -18.99
C GLU A 165 1.48 9.07 -18.13
N GLY A 166 0.72 9.68 -17.21
CA GLY A 166 1.26 10.65 -16.25
C GLY A 166 2.16 10.01 -15.19
N PRO A 167 2.88 10.82 -14.41
CA PRO A 167 3.80 10.32 -13.40
C PRO A 167 3.02 9.81 -12.18
N TRP A 168 2.84 8.50 -12.05
CA TRP A 168 2.35 7.86 -10.84
C TRP A 168 3.50 7.27 -10.02
N LEU A 169 3.24 6.92 -8.76
CA LEU A 169 4.16 6.28 -7.84
C LEU A 169 3.41 5.32 -6.92
N ILE A 170 3.91 4.09 -6.80
CA ILE A 170 3.50 3.17 -5.73
C ILE A 170 4.61 3.17 -4.69
N ASP A 171 4.26 3.55 -3.47
CA ASP A 171 5.13 3.57 -2.31
C ASP A 171 5.04 2.21 -1.60
N ALA A 172 6.14 1.52 -1.49
CA ALA A 172 6.27 0.23 -0.83
C ALA A 172 7.01 0.35 0.53
N GLN A 173 7.24 1.56 1.00
CA GLN A 173 7.94 1.96 2.22
C GLN A 173 9.37 1.41 2.27
N TRP A 174 9.58 0.17 2.69
CA TRP A 174 10.89 -0.50 2.66
C TRP A 174 10.97 -1.48 1.48
N SER A 175 12.14 -1.51 0.83
CA SER A 175 12.41 -2.54 -0.16
C SER A 175 12.68 -3.87 0.51
N THR A 176 12.31 -4.93 -0.19
CA THR A 176 12.64 -6.31 0.17
C THR A 176 13.08 -7.06 -1.09
N PRO A 177 13.88 -8.14 -0.98
CA PRO A 177 14.27 -8.94 -2.15
C PRO A 177 13.07 -9.40 -3.00
N HIS A 178 11.91 -9.65 -2.35
CA HIS A 178 10.69 -10.00 -3.04
C HIS A 178 10.16 -8.83 -3.90
N LEU A 179 10.08 -7.63 -3.34
CA LEU A 179 9.62 -6.43 -4.04
C LEU A 179 10.60 -5.98 -5.13
N GLU A 180 11.91 -6.08 -4.90
CA GLU A 180 12.95 -5.82 -5.91
C GLU A 180 12.83 -6.76 -7.12
N SER A 181 12.47 -8.02 -6.87
CA SER A 181 12.21 -8.99 -7.96
C SER A 181 11.03 -8.58 -8.84
N LEU A 182 10.13 -7.75 -8.33
CA LEU A 182 8.97 -7.20 -9.03
C LEU A 182 9.24 -5.81 -9.64
N GLY A 183 10.42 -5.22 -9.39
CA GLY A 183 10.82 -3.94 -9.97
C GLY A 183 10.85 -2.77 -9.01
N VAL A 184 10.51 -2.98 -7.73
CA VAL A 184 10.69 -1.93 -6.71
C VAL A 184 12.16 -1.53 -6.66
N SER A 185 12.41 -0.24 -6.71
CA SER A 185 13.72 0.40 -6.58
C SER A 185 13.77 1.28 -5.34
N GLU A 186 14.97 1.62 -4.89
CA GLU A 186 15.17 2.48 -3.73
C GLU A 186 15.55 3.89 -4.17
N ILE A 187 14.89 4.89 -3.56
CA ILE A 187 15.23 6.30 -3.71
C ILE A 187 15.47 6.93 -2.34
N SER A 188 16.20 8.02 -2.27
CA SER A 188 16.41 8.76 -1.03
C SER A 188 15.13 9.43 -0.53
N GLU A 189 15.04 9.70 0.77
CA GLU A 189 13.91 10.42 1.40
C GLU A 189 13.65 11.76 0.68
N LEU A 190 14.69 12.50 0.29
CA LEU A 190 14.56 13.77 -0.42
C LEU A 190 13.96 13.59 -1.84
N GLU A 191 14.39 12.55 -2.57
CA GLU A 191 13.85 12.24 -3.90
C GLU A 191 12.39 11.82 -3.78
N TYR A 192 12.06 11.02 -2.76
CA TYR A 192 10.68 10.61 -2.48
C TYR A 192 9.78 11.82 -2.18
N ALA A 193 10.21 12.72 -1.28
CA ALA A 193 9.44 13.92 -0.95
C ALA A 193 9.16 14.78 -2.20
N LYS A 194 10.17 15.00 -3.05
CA LYS A 194 10.01 15.73 -4.33
C LYS A 194 9.06 14.99 -5.28
N ALA A 195 9.18 13.68 -5.36
CA ALA A 195 8.34 12.86 -6.22
C ALA A 195 6.85 12.90 -5.81
N VAL A 196 6.56 12.85 -4.50
CA VAL A 196 5.21 12.99 -3.95
C VAL A 196 4.68 14.40 -4.19
N GLU A 197 5.45 15.43 -3.83
CA GLU A 197 5.05 16.82 -4.05
C GLU A 197 4.68 17.11 -5.52
N MET A 198 5.50 16.65 -6.45
CA MET A 198 5.26 16.83 -7.88
C MET A 198 3.95 16.18 -8.33
N ARG A 199 3.65 14.97 -7.83
CA ARG A 199 2.46 14.20 -8.21
C ARG A 199 1.20 14.69 -7.56
N LEU A 200 1.28 15.29 -6.38
CA LEU A 200 0.14 15.83 -5.63
C LEU A 200 -0.10 17.32 -5.86
N ARG A 201 0.72 18.00 -6.70
CA ARG A 201 0.49 19.41 -7.07
C ARG A 201 -0.84 19.55 -7.79
N GLY A 202 -1.71 20.42 -7.27
CA GLY A 202 -3.03 20.70 -7.86
C GLY A 202 -4.17 19.83 -7.32
N LEU A 203 -3.90 18.83 -6.51
CA LEU A 203 -4.92 18.08 -5.80
C LEU A 203 -5.31 18.83 -4.51
N HIS A 204 -6.37 19.59 -4.55
CA HIS A 204 -6.94 20.22 -3.37
C HIS A 204 -7.75 19.19 -2.57
N THR A 205 -7.73 19.32 -1.25
CA THR A 205 -8.46 18.44 -0.30
C THR A 205 -9.97 18.36 -0.60
N GLN A 206 -10.51 19.32 -1.35
CA GLN A 206 -11.92 19.37 -1.76
C GLN A 206 -12.26 18.42 -2.93
N ASP A 207 -11.28 18.03 -3.75
CA ASP A 207 -11.52 17.17 -4.92
C ASP A 207 -11.85 15.74 -4.52
N PHE A 208 -11.57 15.34 -3.29
CA PHE A 208 -11.77 14.01 -2.75
C PHE A 208 -13.06 13.83 -1.92
N LEU A 209 -13.74 14.92 -1.60
CA LEU A 209 -15.01 14.87 -0.84
C LEU A 209 -16.25 14.75 -1.77
N MET A 210 -16.05 14.72 -3.07
CA MET A 210 -17.11 14.73 -4.09
C MET A 210 -17.14 13.50 -5.00
N GLN A 211 -16.48 12.40 -4.64
CA GLN A 211 -16.56 11.13 -5.41
C GLN A 211 -17.25 10.04 -4.62
#